data_1a0401a0ef13996675e77a8ed21231ba
#
_entry.id   1a0401a0ef13996675e77a8ed21231ba
#
_cell.length_a   1.000
_cell.length_b   1.000
_cell.length_c   1.000
_cell.angle_alpha   90.00
_cell.angle_beta   90.00
_cell.angle_gamma   90.00
#
_symmetry.space_group_name_H-M   'P 1'
#
loop_
_entity.id
_entity.type
_entity.pdbx_description
1 polymer ?
#
loop_
_entity_poly.entity_id
_entity_poly.type
_entity_poly.pdbx_seq_one_letter_code
_entity_poly.pdbx_strand_id
1 'polypeptide(L)'
;MFKEDDIRPQELMKGQAEMLAADINRLLKHKNNFVNVTCPACGSNESHKAYEKYEIQFVVCDRCETVYANPRPRPEHLEEYYTQSENYAYWNKYIFPASEVVRREKIFKPRVQAVIEICQKLNIPTNTLLEVGAGFGIFCEEVQKTEVFHRIIGVEPTPDLAQTCRDRGIETIENPIEKIDFGNEIIDVIVNFEVIEHLFSPKDFLAKCYELLSDRGILIITCPNSKGFDIATLGKQSSAVDNEHLNLFNINSLTMLFESCGFEVIDRQTPGKLDAELVRKQILLGEFDVANQPFLKEVLIDKWDQIGESFQNFLSQNLLSSNMLLVGQKVR
;
A
#
# COMPACT_ATOMS: atom_id res chain seq x y z
N MET A 1 -5.03 22.44 -2.83
CA MET A 1 -4.56 21.26 -2.05
C MET A 1 -5.16 19.99 -2.65
N PHE A 2 -4.43 18.89 -2.71
CA PHE A 2 -4.92 17.59 -3.16
C PHE A 2 -5.91 17.02 -2.15
N LYS A 3 -7.05 16.45 -2.60
CA LYS A 3 -8.12 15.94 -1.73
C LYS A 3 -8.41 14.47 -2.03
N GLU A 4 -8.97 13.77 -1.06
CA GLU A 4 -9.41 12.38 -1.25
C GLU A 4 -10.47 12.28 -2.36
N ASP A 5 -11.40 13.21 -2.42
CA ASP A 5 -12.49 13.23 -3.41
C ASP A 5 -11.98 13.35 -4.86
N ASP A 6 -10.75 13.88 -5.06
CA ASP A 6 -10.11 13.96 -6.39
C ASP A 6 -9.79 12.56 -6.96
N ILE A 7 -9.62 11.55 -6.09
CA ILE A 7 -9.26 10.17 -6.44
C ILE A 7 -10.32 9.14 -6.04
N ARG A 8 -11.31 9.56 -5.26
CA ARG A 8 -12.46 8.77 -4.81
C ARG A 8 -13.73 9.61 -4.97
N PRO A 9 -14.25 9.77 -6.21
CA PRO A 9 -15.45 10.59 -6.45
C PRO A 9 -16.62 10.15 -5.60
N GLN A 10 -17.19 11.07 -4.83
CA GLN A 10 -18.20 10.76 -3.80
C GLN A 10 -19.43 10.05 -4.36
N GLU A 11 -19.86 10.41 -5.58
CA GLU A 11 -20.99 9.80 -6.27
C GLU A 11 -20.80 8.30 -6.56
N LEU A 12 -19.56 7.84 -6.67
CA LEU A 12 -19.22 6.43 -6.92
C LEU A 12 -19.02 5.63 -5.61
N MET A 13 -18.76 6.31 -4.49
CA MET A 13 -18.39 5.62 -3.25
C MET A 13 -19.54 4.81 -2.63
N LYS A 14 -20.80 5.17 -2.90
CA LYS A 14 -21.94 4.37 -2.44
C LYS A 14 -21.96 2.99 -3.11
N GLY A 15 -21.80 2.94 -4.43
CA GLY A 15 -21.74 1.67 -5.15
C GLY A 15 -20.52 0.84 -4.75
N GLN A 16 -19.37 1.49 -4.55
CA GLN A 16 -18.16 0.84 -4.05
C GLN A 16 -18.38 0.19 -2.68
N ALA A 17 -19.05 0.88 -1.77
CA ALA A 17 -19.32 0.35 -0.43
C ALA A 17 -20.26 -0.87 -0.45
N GLU A 18 -21.23 -0.94 -1.38
CA GLU A 18 -22.10 -2.10 -1.58
C GLU A 18 -21.30 -3.31 -2.07
N MET A 19 -20.40 -3.13 -3.05
CA MET A 19 -19.53 -4.19 -3.58
C MET A 19 -18.53 -4.68 -2.52
N LEU A 20 -17.92 -3.75 -1.78
CA LEU A 20 -17.03 -4.09 -0.66
C LEU A 20 -17.76 -4.91 0.42
N ALA A 21 -18.98 -4.54 0.77
CA ALA A 21 -19.77 -5.29 1.73
C ALA A 21 -20.06 -6.73 1.25
N ALA A 22 -20.30 -6.93 -0.05
CA ALA A 22 -20.48 -8.25 -0.64
C ALA A 22 -19.21 -9.09 -0.52
N ASP A 23 -18.04 -8.51 -0.83
CA ASP A 23 -16.73 -9.18 -0.72
C ASP A 23 -16.40 -9.55 0.73
N ILE A 24 -16.63 -8.63 1.67
CA ILE A 24 -16.45 -8.90 3.12
C ILE A 24 -17.33 -10.06 3.57
N ASN A 25 -18.63 -10.04 3.21
CA ASN A 25 -19.55 -11.11 3.58
C ASN A 25 -19.12 -12.47 3.00
N ARG A 26 -18.53 -12.49 1.78
CA ARG A 26 -17.98 -13.71 1.18
C ARG A 26 -16.77 -14.20 1.98
N LEU A 27 -15.84 -13.34 2.32
CA LEU A 27 -14.65 -13.66 3.11
C LEU A 27 -15.02 -14.20 4.50
N LEU A 28 -16.00 -13.60 5.16
CA LEU A 28 -16.44 -13.99 6.50
C LEU A 28 -17.13 -15.36 6.56
N LYS A 29 -17.62 -15.90 5.45
CA LYS A 29 -18.08 -17.31 5.40
C LYS A 29 -16.98 -18.29 5.79
N HIS A 30 -15.72 -17.92 5.57
CA HIS A 30 -14.55 -18.70 5.92
C HIS A 30 -13.96 -18.37 7.31
N LYS A 31 -14.60 -17.52 8.12
CA LYS A 31 -14.08 -17.02 9.41
C LYS A 31 -13.64 -18.14 10.35
N ASN A 32 -14.38 -19.27 10.38
CA ASN A 32 -14.03 -20.41 11.22
C ASN A 32 -12.74 -21.15 10.77
N ASN A 33 -12.26 -20.87 9.56
CA ASN A 33 -11.03 -21.43 8.99
C ASN A 33 -9.84 -20.45 9.06
N PHE A 34 -10.04 -19.28 9.66
CA PHE A 34 -8.95 -18.32 9.86
C PHE A 34 -7.89 -18.91 10.76
N VAL A 35 -6.63 -18.53 10.53
CA VAL A 35 -5.47 -19.10 11.21
C VAL A 35 -4.74 -18.04 12.03
N ASN A 36 -4.23 -18.48 13.20
CA ASN A 36 -3.31 -17.67 13.96
C ASN A 36 -1.94 -17.67 13.30
N VAL A 37 -1.29 -16.51 13.31
CA VAL A 37 0.05 -16.31 12.76
C VAL A 37 0.92 -15.58 13.78
N THR A 38 2.24 -15.75 13.65
CA THR A 38 3.23 -14.90 14.34
C THR A 38 3.25 -13.52 13.72
N CYS A 39 3.87 -12.56 14.39
CA CYS A 39 4.04 -11.21 13.83
C CYS A 39 4.70 -11.25 12.44
N PRO A 40 4.07 -10.69 11.40
CA PRO A 40 4.57 -10.75 10.02
C PRO A 40 5.90 -10.02 9.82
N ALA A 41 6.25 -9.08 10.72
CA ALA A 41 7.49 -8.32 10.63
C ALA A 41 8.66 -8.97 11.38
N CYS A 42 8.46 -9.39 12.64
CA CYS A 42 9.55 -9.84 13.50
C CYS A 42 9.46 -11.30 13.97
N GLY A 43 8.39 -12.01 13.58
CA GLY A 43 8.18 -13.41 13.95
C GLY A 43 7.79 -13.68 15.42
N SER A 44 7.58 -12.63 16.25
CA SER A 44 7.18 -12.79 17.66
C SER A 44 5.78 -13.39 17.78
N ASN A 45 5.59 -14.21 18.82
CA ASN A 45 4.27 -14.71 19.21
C ASN A 45 3.57 -13.81 20.24
N GLU A 46 4.27 -12.80 20.78
CA GLU A 46 3.74 -11.93 21.82
C GLU A 46 3.00 -10.76 21.18
N SER A 47 1.72 -10.66 21.51
CA SER A 47 0.85 -9.59 21.01
C SER A 47 -0.37 -9.42 21.91
N HIS A 48 -0.96 -8.22 21.90
CA HIS A 48 -2.20 -7.92 22.58
C HIS A 48 -3.25 -7.38 21.61
N LYS A 49 -4.54 -7.50 22.00
CA LYS A 49 -5.66 -7.03 21.18
C LYS A 49 -5.60 -5.50 21.02
N ALA A 50 -5.69 -5.05 19.76
CA ALA A 50 -5.82 -3.63 19.42
C ALA A 50 -7.30 -3.24 19.30
N TYR A 51 -7.95 -3.74 18.27
CA TYR A 51 -9.35 -3.44 17.94
C TYR A 51 -9.94 -4.55 17.07
N GLU A 52 -11.23 -4.42 16.79
CA GLU A 52 -11.95 -5.24 15.83
C GLU A 52 -12.66 -4.33 14.81
N LYS A 53 -12.54 -4.67 13.53
CA LYS A 53 -13.23 -4.00 12.43
C LYS A 53 -13.63 -5.04 11.38
N TYR A 54 -14.83 -4.93 10.83
CA TYR A 54 -15.40 -5.91 9.88
C TYR A 54 -15.34 -7.37 10.41
N GLU A 55 -15.59 -7.55 11.70
CA GLU A 55 -15.47 -8.83 12.39
C GLU A 55 -14.06 -9.50 12.33
N ILE A 56 -13.05 -8.76 11.90
CA ILE A 56 -11.65 -9.18 11.89
C ILE A 56 -10.96 -8.56 13.10
N GLN A 57 -10.28 -9.40 13.91
CA GLN A 57 -9.51 -8.94 15.05
C GLN A 57 -8.12 -8.50 14.60
N PHE A 58 -7.71 -7.32 15.06
CA PHE A 58 -6.34 -6.82 14.92
C PHE A 58 -5.63 -6.85 16.27
N VAL A 59 -4.35 -7.23 16.23
CA VAL A 59 -3.46 -7.27 17.40
C VAL A 59 -2.23 -6.40 17.14
N VAL A 60 -1.60 -5.93 18.23
CA VAL A 60 -0.32 -5.21 18.18
C VAL A 60 0.77 -6.15 18.68
N CYS A 61 1.86 -6.29 17.92
CA CYS A 61 3.04 -7.02 18.35
C CYS A 61 3.75 -6.29 19.48
N ASP A 62 4.00 -6.97 20.61
CA ASP A 62 4.65 -6.35 21.77
C ASP A 62 6.13 -6.03 21.54
N ARG A 63 6.75 -6.61 20.49
CA ARG A 63 8.17 -6.41 20.17
C ARG A 63 8.41 -5.28 19.16
N CYS A 64 7.64 -5.21 18.08
CA CYS A 64 7.90 -4.27 16.97
C CYS A 64 6.73 -3.36 16.65
N GLU A 65 5.63 -3.46 17.40
CA GLU A 65 4.43 -2.64 17.28
C GLU A 65 3.75 -2.69 15.89
N THR A 66 3.99 -3.75 15.12
CA THR A 66 3.21 -4.03 13.91
C THR A 66 1.77 -4.34 14.33
N VAL A 67 0.81 -3.70 13.70
CA VAL A 67 -0.61 -4.04 13.84
C VAL A 67 -0.98 -5.02 12.75
N TYR A 68 -1.60 -6.14 13.08
CA TYR A 68 -1.92 -7.16 12.09
C TYR A 68 -3.19 -7.95 12.43
N ALA A 69 -3.86 -8.46 11.39
CA ALA A 69 -5.02 -9.32 11.56
C ALA A 69 -4.59 -10.68 12.15
N ASN A 70 -5.21 -11.06 13.28
CA ASN A 70 -4.94 -12.35 13.93
C ASN A 70 -6.13 -12.79 14.79
N PRO A 71 -6.83 -13.93 14.45
CA PRO A 71 -6.57 -14.79 13.28
C PRO A 71 -6.87 -14.09 11.94
N ARG A 72 -6.29 -14.61 10.84
CA ARG A 72 -6.43 -14.05 9.49
C ARG A 72 -6.90 -15.10 8.48
N PRO A 73 -7.49 -14.67 7.34
CA PRO A 73 -7.84 -15.55 6.23
C PRO A 73 -6.63 -16.38 5.77
N ARG A 74 -6.86 -17.61 5.34
CA ARG A 74 -5.82 -18.44 4.71
C ARG A 74 -5.49 -17.94 3.30
N PRO A 75 -4.30 -18.30 2.73
CA PRO A 75 -3.91 -17.90 1.39
C PRO A 75 -4.96 -18.21 0.30
N GLU A 76 -5.56 -19.39 0.37
CA GLU A 76 -6.60 -19.81 -0.60
C GLU A 76 -7.86 -18.92 -0.53
N HIS A 77 -8.24 -18.44 0.64
CA HIS A 77 -9.39 -17.52 0.79
C HIS A 77 -9.06 -16.11 0.31
N LEU A 78 -7.80 -15.68 0.45
CA LEU A 78 -7.35 -14.40 -0.11
C LEU A 78 -7.28 -14.46 -1.63
N GLU A 79 -6.78 -15.56 -2.21
CA GLU A 79 -6.76 -15.76 -3.65
C GLU A 79 -8.20 -15.72 -4.22
N GLU A 80 -9.14 -16.41 -3.58
CA GLU A 80 -10.56 -16.35 -3.93
C GLU A 80 -11.11 -14.93 -3.82
N TYR A 81 -10.76 -14.21 -2.72
CA TYR A 81 -11.19 -12.84 -2.50
C TYR A 81 -10.77 -11.94 -3.65
N TYR A 82 -9.50 -11.93 -4.05
CA TYR A 82 -8.99 -11.06 -5.12
C TYR A 82 -9.49 -11.46 -6.51
N THR A 83 -9.58 -12.75 -6.80
CA THR A 83 -10.02 -13.23 -8.13
C THR A 83 -11.52 -13.02 -8.37
N GLN A 84 -12.34 -12.96 -7.31
CA GLN A 84 -13.79 -12.82 -7.39
C GLN A 84 -14.29 -11.47 -6.84
N SER A 85 -13.41 -10.49 -6.61
CA SER A 85 -13.78 -9.23 -5.98
C SER A 85 -14.68 -8.38 -6.84
N GLU A 86 -15.89 -8.13 -6.36
CA GLU A 86 -16.83 -7.17 -6.93
C GLU A 86 -16.36 -5.73 -6.70
N ASN A 87 -15.68 -5.48 -5.58
CA ASN A 87 -15.07 -4.20 -5.27
C ASN A 87 -13.98 -3.84 -6.29
N TYR A 88 -13.03 -4.75 -6.59
CA TYR A 88 -11.98 -4.48 -7.59
C TYR A 88 -12.54 -4.34 -9.00
N ALA A 89 -13.54 -5.14 -9.38
CA ALA A 89 -14.26 -4.99 -10.66
C ALA A 89 -14.92 -3.60 -10.75
N TYR A 90 -15.53 -3.12 -9.66
CA TYR A 90 -16.14 -1.79 -9.58
C TYR A 90 -15.09 -0.67 -9.70
N TRP A 91 -13.95 -0.81 -9.00
CA TRP A 91 -12.83 0.13 -9.11
C TRP A 91 -12.31 0.19 -10.55
N ASN A 92 -12.07 -0.96 -11.18
CA ASN A 92 -11.59 -1.04 -12.56
C ASN A 92 -12.54 -0.37 -13.55
N LYS A 93 -13.85 -0.59 -13.37
CA LYS A 93 -14.87 -0.12 -14.32
C LYS A 93 -15.26 1.35 -14.14
N TYR A 94 -15.26 1.86 -12.91
CA TYR A 94 -15.86 3.17 -12.62
C TYR A 94 -14.89 4.15 -11.96
N ILE A 95 -14.19 3.77 -10.87
CA ILE A 95 -13.43 4.71 -10.06
C ILE A 95 -12.09 5.06 -10.72
N PHE A 96 -11.34 4.07 -11.20
CA PHE A 96 -10.07 4.33 -11.89
C PHE A 96 -10.26 5.19 -13.15
N PRO A 97 -11.19 4.89 -14.07
CA PRO A 97 -11.42 5.74 -15.23
C PRO A 97 -11.83 7.17 -14.86
N ALA A 98 -12.72 7.34 -13.87
CA ALA A 98 -13.19 8.66 -13.45
C ALA A 98 -12.10 9.51 -12.78
N SER A 99 -11.10 8.89 -12.16
CA SER A 99 -10.02 9.56 -11.43
C SER A 99 -8.64 9.44 -12.09
N GLU A 100 -8.55 8.81 -13.26
CA GLU A 100 -7.27 8.47 -13.91
C GLU A 100 -6.38 9.69 -14.11
N VAL A 101 -6.91 10.79 -14.64
CA VAL A 101 -6.14 12.00 -14.94
C VAL A 101 -5.51 12.56 -13.66
N VAL A 102 -6.28 12.67 -12.59
CA VAL A 102 -5.77 13.19 -11.31
C VAL A 102 -4.77 12.23 -10.68
N ARG A 103 -5.06 10.92 -10.68
CA ARG A 103 -4.14 9.90 -10.18
C ARG A 103 -2.81 9.94 -10.93
N ARG A 104 -2.86 10.03 -12.25
CA ARG A 104 -1.68 10.14 -13.12
C ARG A 104 -0.81 11.32 -12.73
N GLU A 105 -1.40 12.52 -12.63
CA GLU A 105 -0.66 13.74 -12.33
C GLU A 105 -0.20 13.85 -10.87
N LYS A 106 -1.03 13.43 -9.93
CA LYS A 106 -0.78 13.68 -8.49
C LYS A 106 -0.10 12.53 -7.76
N ILE A 107 -0.18 11.30 -8.29
CA ILE A 107 0.34 10.09 -7.67
C ILE A 107 1.40 9.44 -8.56
N PHE A 108 1.04 9.00 -9.77
CA PHE A 108 1.90 8.11 -10.55
C PHE A 108 3.10 8.82 -11.17
N LYS A 109 2.94 9.98 -11.79
CA LYS A 109 4.09 10.75 -12.30
C LYS A 109 5.10 11.11 -11.20
N PRO A 110 4.69 11.61 -10.02
CA PRO A 110 5.62 11.80 -8.90
C PRO A 110 6.31 10.51 -8.44
N ARG A 111 5.60 9.35 -8.42
CA ARG A 111 6.20 8.05 -8.10
C ARG A 111 7.26 7.65 -9.13
N VAL A 112 6.95 7.78 -10.42
CA VAL A 112 7.92 7.50 -11.50
C VAL A 112 9.16 8.37 -11.37
N GLN A 113 8.98 9.67 -11.16
CA GLN A 113 10.08 10.59 -10.96
C GLN A 113 10.95 10.20 -9.77
N ALA A 114 10.34 9.86 -8.63
CA ALA A 114 11.06 9.42 -7.44
C ALA A 114 11.85 8.13 -7.69
N VAL A 115 11.29 7.15 -8.39
CA VAL A 115 11.99 5.91 -8.75
C VAL A 115 13.20 6.21 -9.62
N ILE A 116 13.05 7.06 -10.64
CA ILE A 116 14.16 7.44 -11.54
C ILE A 116 15.26 8.18 -10.77
N GLU A 117 14.91 9.12 -9.89
CA GLU A 117 15.86 9.86 -9.05
C GLU A 117 16.64 8.94 -8.11
N ILE A 118 15.96 7.95 -7.50
CA ILE A 118 16.59 6.92 -6.67
C ILE A 118 17.59 6.11 -7.50
N CYS A 119 17.20 5.64 -8.70
CA CYS A 119 18.07 4.88 -9.58
C CYS A 119 19.30 5.70 -9.99
N GLN A 120 19.13 6.96 -10.34
CA GLN A 120 20.23 7.86 -10.71
C GLN A 120 21.18 8.10 -9.53
N LYS A 121 20.64 8.43 -8.36
CA LYS A 121 21.42 8.67 -7.14
C LYS A 121 22.28 7.49 -6.73
N LEU A 122 21.75 6.26 -6.92
CA LEU A 122 22.39 5.02 -6.51
C LEU A 122 23.17 4.33 -7.65
N ASN A 123 23.16 4.90 -8.85
CA ASN A 123 23.73 4.30 -10.07
C ASN A 123 23.20 2.88 -10.34
N ILE A 124 21.87 2.68 -10.19
CA ILE A 124 21.22 1.41 -10.49
C ILE A 124 21.07 1.25 -12.01
N PRO A 125 21.41 0.08 -12.59
CA PRO A 125 21.07 -0.21 -13.99
C PRO A 125 19.55 -0.10 -14.22
N THR A 126 19.18 0.31 -15.43
CA THR A 126 17.76 0.48 -15.81
C THR A 126 17.38 -0.47 -16.97
N ASN A 127 17.87 -1.73 -16.94
CA ASN A 127 17.49 -2.70 -17.96
C ASN A 127 16.07 -3.18 -17.76
N THR A 128 15.74 -3.69 -16.56
CA THR A 128 14.41 -4.25 -16.29
C THR A 128 13.83 -3.68 -14.99
N LEU A 129 12.59 -3.15 -15.11
CA LEU A 129 11.73 -2.79 -13.98
C LEU A 129 10.55 -3.76 -13.89
N LEU A 130 10.28 -4.25 -12.68
CA LEU A 130 9.12 -5.07 -12.36
C LEU A 130 8.22 -4.32 -11.38
N GLU A 131 6.96 -4.07 -11.75
CA GLU A 131 5.93 -3.62 -10.82
C GLU A 131 5.11 -4.81 -10.32
N VAL A 132 5.09 -5.05 -9.01
CA VAL A 132 4.25 -6.09 -8.39
C VAL A 132 2.99 -5.45 -7.83
N GLY A 133 1.84 -5.92 -8.31
CA GLY A 133 0.54 -5.31 -8.07
C GLY A 133 0.32 -4.12 -9.01
N ALA A 134 0.43 -4.35 -10.32
CA ALA A 134 0.33 -3.29 -11.32
C ALA A 134 -1.07 -2.62 -11.37
N GLY A 135 -2.10 -3.27 -10.83
CA GLY A 135 -3.44 -2.73 -10.73
C GLY A 135 -3.98 -2.27 -12.08
N PHE A 136 -4.30 -0.98 -12.20
CA PHE A 136 -4.81 -0.37 -13.43
C PHE A 136 -3.72 -0.06 -14.48
N GLY A 137 -2.44 -0.32 -14.19
CA GLY A 137 -1.31 -0.21 -15.11
C GLY A 137 -0.79 1.21 -15.34
N ILE A 138 -1.26 2.23 -14.60
CA ILE A 138 -0.89 3.63 -14.84
C ILE A 138 0.60 3.88 -14.58
N PHE A 139 1.18 3.25 -13.55
CA PHE A 139 2.59 3.45 -13.23
C PHE A 139 3.49 2.90 -14.34
N CYS A 140 3.28 1.63 -14.73
CA CYS A 140 4.03 1.03 -15.84
C CYS A 140 3.92 1.85 -17.14
N GLU A 141 2.72 2.34 -17.48
CA GLU A 141 2.49 3.18 -18.65
C GLU A 141 3.26 4.52 -18.55
N GLU A 142 3.29 5.16 -17.38
CA GLU A 142 4.07 6.39 -17.17
C GLU A 142 5.58 6.13 -17.19
N VAL A 143 6.05 4.98 -16.68
CA VAL A 143 7.46 4.58 -16.80
C VAL A 143 7.84 4.35 -18.26
N GLN A 144 7.01 3.68 -19.06
CA GLN A 144 7.26 3.48 -20.50
C GLN A 144 7.48 4.79 -21.24
N LYS A 145 6.70 5.83 -20.93
CA LYS A 145 6.82 7.16 -21.54
C LYS A 145 8.15 7.88 -21.27
N THR A 146 8.87 7.46 -20.24
CA THR A 146 10.18 8.05 -19.89
C THR A 146 11.33 7.50 -20.71
N GLU A 147 11.16 6.33 -21.32
CA GLU A 147 12.19 5.59 -22.06
C GLU A 147 13.47 5.32 -21.23
N VAL A 148 13.39 5.40 -19.89
CA VAL A 148 14.53 5.18 -18.99
C VAL A 148 14.83 3.70 -18.83
N PHE A 149 13.79 2.86 -18.76
CA PHE A 149 13.93 1.42 -18.64
C PHE A 149 13.75 0.72 -19.98
N HIS A 150 14.61 -0.25 -20.29
CA HIS A 150 14.52 -1.00 -21.54
C HIS A 150 13.36 -1.98 -21.57
N ARG A 151 13.02 -2.58 -20.42
CA ARG A 151 11.88 -3.50 -20.25
C ARG A 151 11.11 -3.18 -18.97
N ILE A 152 9.80 -3.21 -19.06
CA ILE A 152 8.89 -2.95 -17.95
C ILE A 152 7.86 -4.09 -17.92
N ILE A 153 7.77 -4.77 -16.77
CA ILE A 153 6.89 -5.91 -16.55
C ILE A 153 5.93 -5.55 -15.42
N GLY A 154 4.63 -5.76 -15.64
CA GLY A 154 3.62 -5.70 -14.59
C GLY A 154 3.24 -7.11 -14.12
N VAL A 155 3.19 -7.34 -12.83
CA VAL A 155 2.59 -8.53 -12.20
C VAL A 155 1.27 -8.13 -11.56
N GLU A 156 0.16 -8.73 -12.02
CA GLU A 156 -1.18 -8.44 -11.51
C GLU A 156 -2.01 -9.72 -11.49
N PRO A 157 -2.35 -10.25 -10.30
CA PRO A 157 -3.07 -11.52 -10.18
C PRO A 157 -4.57 -11.41 -10.49
N THR A 158 -5.16 -10.19 -10.47
CA THR A 158 -6.59 -9.98 -10.72
C THR A 158 -6.87 -9.98 -12.23
N PRO A 159 -7.66 -10.91 -12.77
CA PRO A 159 -7.79 -11.10 -14.22
C PRO A 159 -8.22 -9.84 -14.98
N ASP A 160 -9.25 -9.12 -14.50
CA ASP A 160 -9.75 -7.91 -15.15
C ASP A 160 -8.74 -6.77 -15.16
N LEU A 161 -7.96 -6.63 -14.08
CA LEU A 161 -6.89 -5.62 -13.99
C LEU A 161 -5.70 -6.01 -14.87
N ALA A 162 -5.31 -7.28 -14.88
CA ALA A 162 -4.28 -7.80 -15.76
C ALA A 162 -4.63 -7.57 -17.24
N GLN A 163 -5.90 -7.78 -17.61
CA GLN A 163 -6.36 -7.48 -18.95
C GLN A 163 -6.27 -5.99 -19.26
N THR A 164 -6.67 -5.13 -18.32
CA THR A 164 -6.53 -3.65 -18.46
C THR A 164 -5.06 -3.24 -18.67
N CYS A 165 -4.12 -3.86 -17.96
CA CYS A 165 -2.68 -3.63 -18.18
C CYS A 165 -2.25 -4.05 -19.60
N ARG A 166 -2.68 -5.21 -20.07
CA ARG A 166 -2.39 -5.67 -21.44
C ARG A 166 -2.98 -4.74 -22.51
N ASP A 167 -4.19 -4.25 -22.29
CA ASP A 167 -4.86 -3.30 -23.21
C ASP A 167 -4.14 -1.95 -23.29
N ARG A 168 -3.34 -1.60 -22.25
CA ARG A 168 -2.44 -0.45 -22.22
C ARG A 168 -1.06 -0.72 -22.85
N GLY A 169 -0.84 -1.93 -23.36
CA GLY A 169 0.43 -2.34 -23.98
C GLY A 169 1.53 -2.68 -22.97
N ILE A 170 1.17 -3.02 -21.74
CA ILE A 170 2.11 -3.43 -20.69
C ILE A 170 2.32 -4.94 -20.81
N GLU A 171 3.59 -5.37 -20.78
CA GLU A 171 3.94 -6.78 -20.59
C GLU A 171 3.45 -7.22 -19.20
N THR A 172 2.42 -8.08 -19.16
CA THR A 172 1.71 -8.39 -17.91
C THR A 172 1.67 -9.89 -17.64
N ILE A 173 2.09 -10.28 -16.43
CA ILE A 173 2.02 -11.64 -15.90
C ILE A 173 0.85 -11.72 -14.93
N GLU A 174 -0.15 -12.58 -15.26
CA GLU A 174 -1.37 -12.76 -14.47
C GLU A 174 -1.20 -13.93 -13.48
N ASN A 175 -0.41 -13.71 -12.46
CA ASN A 175 -0.18 -14.65 -11.34
C ASN A 175 0.36 -13.88 -10.12
N PRO A 176 0.17 -14.38 -8.89
CA PRO A 176 0.94 -13.92 -7.75
C PRO A 176 2.43 -14.14 -7.97
N ILE A 177 3.27 -13.18 -7.57
CA ILE A 177 4.72 -13.22 -7.84
C ILE A 177 5.39 -14.49 -7.28
N GLU A 178 4.88 -15.03 -6.18
CA GLU A 178 5.40 -16.24 -5.53
C GLU A 178 5.24 -17.49 -6.40
N LYS A 179 4.28 -17.46 -7.34
CA LYS A 179 3.99 -18.58 -8.27
C LYS A 179 4.67 -18.44 -9.62
N ILE A 180 5.40 -17.32 -9.87
CA ILE A 180 6.03 -17.05 -11.17
C ILE A 180 7.45 -17.63 -11.18
N ASP A 181 7.72 -18.41 -12.23
CA ASP A 181 9.09 -18.80 -12.58
C ASP A 181 9.65 -17.79 -13.59
N PHE A 182 10.60 -16.99 -13.18
CA PHE A 182 11.29 -16.02 -14.04
C PHE A 182 12.52 -16.63 -14.73
N GLY A 183 12.80 -17.92 -14.53
CA GLY A 183 13.98 -18.58 -15.08
C GLY A 183 15.29 -17.90 -14.63
N ASN A 184 16.11 -17.49 -15.61
CA ASN A 184 17.36 -16.78 -15.35
C ASN A 184 17.22 -15.25 -15.47
N GLU A 185 16.01 -14.74 -15.40
CA GLU A 185 15.76 -13.33 -15.54
C GLU A 185 16.27 -12.55 -14.32
N ILE A 186 16.95 -11.44 -14.57
CA ILE A 186 17.54 -10.59 -13.55
C ILE A 186 16.84 -9.23 -13.62
N ILE A 187 16.31 -8.78 -12.50
CA ILE A 187 15.57 -7.52 -12.37
C ILE A 187 16.44 -6.48 -11.66
N ASP A 188 16.56 -5.29 -12.22
CA ASP A 188 17.34 -4.22 -11.60
C ASP A 188 16.54 -3.46 -10.55
N VAL A 189 15.26 -3.25 -10.82
CA VAL A 189 14.34 -2.49 -9.95
C VAL A 189 13.01 -3.23 -9.82
N ILE A 190 12.66 -3.55 -8.59
CA ILE A 190 11.31 -4.02 -8.26
C ILE A 190 10.60 -2.90 -7.52
N VAL A 191 9.37 -2.60 -7.91
CA VAL A 191 8.50 -1.67 -7.18
C VAL A 191 7.23 -2.37 -6.75
N ASN A 192 6.71 -1.96 -5.58
CA ASN A 192 5.49 -2.50 -5.00
C ASN A 192 4.77 -1.36 -4.26
N PHE A 193 3.62 -0.94 -4.78
CA PHE A 193 2.90 0.21 -4.25
C PHE A 193 1.54 -0.22 -3.68
N GLU A 194 1.38 -0.13 -2.36
CA GLU A 194 0.15 -0.48 -1.63
C GLU A 194 -0.26 -1.95 -1.87
N VAL A 195 0.65 -2.91 -1.64
CA VAL A 195 0.39 -4.35 -1.81
C VAL A 195 0.91 -5.18 -0.64
N ILE A 196 2.08 -4.85 -0.06
CA ILE A 196 2.69 -5.68 1.00
C ILE A 196 1.79 -5.82 2.24
N GLU A 197 0.95 -4.82 2.51
CA GLU A 197 -0.04 -4.83 3.58
C GLU A 197 -1.15 -5.86 3.41
N HIS A 198 -1.42 -6.27 2.16
CA HIS A 198 -2.45 -7.26 1.82
C HIS A 198 -1.96 -8.71 1.90
N LEU A 199 -0.65 -8.93 1.89
CA LEU A 199 -0.08 -10.26 1.71
C LEU A 199 -0.24 -11.14 2.95
N PHE A 200 -0.52 -12.43 2.73
CA PHE A 200 -0.54 -13.41 3.82
C PHE A 200 0.86 -13.57 4.44
N SER A 201 1.90 -13.67 3.62
CA SER A 201 3.30 -13.81 4.04
C SER A 201 4.17 -12.72 3.39
N PRO A 202 4.27 -11.52 3.98
CA PRO A 202 5.18 -10.47 3.49
C PRO A 202 6.65 -10.92 3.43
N LYS A 203 7.04 -11.84 4.31
CA LYS A 203 8.40 -12.38 4.32
C LYS A 203 8.73 -13.21 3.08
N ASP A 204 7.79 -14.09 2.65
CA ASP A 204 8.01 -14.91 1.45
C ASP A 204 8.03 -14.05 0.20
N PHE A 205 7.19 -13.02 0.14
CA PHE A 205 7.20 -12.01 -0.90
C PHE A 205 8.57 -11.29 -0.98
N LEU A 206 9.10 -10.79 0.14
CA LEU A 206 10.41 -10.14 0.16
C LEU A 206 11.55 -11.09 -0.21
N ALA A 207 11.49 -12.35 0.22
CA ALA A 207 12.45 -13.36 -0.17
C ALA A 207 12.43 -13.61 -1.68
N LYS A 208 11.24 -13.67 -2.30
CA LYS A 208 11.09 -13.78 -3.74
C LYS A 208 11.64 -12.56 -4.48
N CYS A 209 11.34 -11.35 -4.02
CA CYS A 209 11.92 -10.13 -4.58
C CYS A 209 13.46 -10.12 -4.49
N TYR A 210 14.01 -10.55 -3.34
CA TYR A 210 15.46 -10.64 -3.15
C TYR A 210 16.10 -11.63 -4.13
N GLU A 211 15.48 -12.79 -4.35
CA GLU A 211 15.94 -13.79 -5.34
C GLU A 211 16.04 -13.19 -6.74
N LEU A 212 15.00 -12.48 -7.19
CA LEU A 212 14.87 -11.94 -8.54
C LEU A 212 15.78 -10.75 -8.83
N LEU A 213 16.16 -9.99 -7.80
CA LEU A 213 16.98 -8.80 -7.99
C LEU A 213 18.42 -9.13 -8.40
N SER A 214 18.95 -8.32 -9.29
CA SER A 214 20.38 -8.26 -9.63
C SER A 214 21.22 -7.91 -8.39
N ASP A 215 22.52 -8.18 -8.44
CA ASP A 215 23.47 -7.68 -7.45
C ASP A 215 23.37 -6.16 -7.38
N ARG A 216 23.14 -5.63 -6.17
CA ARG A 216 22.86 -4.22 -5.91
C ARG A 216 21.53 -3.69 -6.49
N GLY A 217 20.68 -4.53 -7.06
CA GLY A 217 19.32 -4.17 -7.46
C GLY A 217 18.51 -3.69 -6.26
N ILE A 218 17.45 -2.92 -6.50
CA ILE A 218 16.66 -2.28 -5.45
C ILE A 218 15.21 -2.72 -5.48
N LEU A 219 14.64 -2.79 -4.28
CA LEU A 219 13.20 -2.93 -4.05
C LEU A 219 12.67 -1.64 -3.42
N ILE A 220 11.66 -1.05 -4.05
CA ILE A 220 10.98 0.16 -3.55
C ILE A 220 9.55 -0.22 -3.17
N ILE A 221 9.18 -0.03 -1.91
CA ILE A 221 7.83 -0.32 -1.42
C ILE A 221 7.18 0.93 -0.86
N THR A 222 5.90 1.14 -1.17
CA THR A 222 5.02 2.01 -0.37
C THR A 222 3.92 1.20 0.27
N CYS A 223 3.55 1.57 1.49
CA CYS A 223 2.41 1.01 2.21
C CYS A 223 1.97 1.95 3.35
N PRO A 224 0.82 1.69 4.01
CA PRO A 224 0.40 2.45 5.18
C PRO A 224 1.40 2.35 6.33
N ASN A 225 1.63 3.49 7.00
CA ASN A 225 2.40 3.60 8.24
C ASN A 225 1.46 3.65 9.44
N SER A 226 1.37 2.57 10.22
CA SER A 226 0.46 2.47 11.38
C SER A 226 0.71 3.54 12.46
N LYS A 227 1.90 4.16 12.46
CA LYS A 227 2.25 5.29 13.34
C LYS A 227 2.10 6.65 12.66
N GLY A 228 1.62 6.70 11.42
CA GLY A 228 1.34 7.93 10.71
C GLY A 228 0.10 8.64 11.27
N PHE A 229 0.00 9.94 10.99
CA PHE A 229 -0.90 10.86 11.67
C PHE A 229 -2.37 10.44 11.62
N ASP A 230 -2.92 10.10 10.44
CA ASP A 230 -4.35 9.74 10.35
C ASP A 230 -4.64 8.40 11.03
N ILE A 231 -3.80 7.37 10.82
CA ILE A 231 -3.99 6.06 11.44
C ILE A 231 -3.83 6.14 12.96
N ALA A 232 -2.80 6.85 13.44
CA ALA A 232 -2.56 7.02 14.87
C ALA A 232 -3.67 7.85 15.56
N THR A 233 -4.25 8.82 14.84
CA THR A 233 -5.33 9.67 15.36
C THR A 233 -6.69 9.00 15.31
N LEU A 234 -7.04 8.39 14.18
CA LEU A 234 -8.37 7.82 13.94
C LEU A 234 -8.49 6.36 14.43
N GLY A 235 -7.37 5.65 14.58
CA GLY A 235 -7.36 4.23 14.95
C GLY A 235 -8.19 3.41 13.96
N LYS A 236 -9.13 2.61 14.46
CA LYS A 236 -10.01 1.79 13.62
C LYS A 236 -10.94 2.57 12.67
N GLN A 237 -11.09 3.89 12.85
CA GLN A 237 -11.88 4.75 11.97
C GLN A 237 -11.09 5.16 10.71
N SER A 238 -9.75 5.04 10.72
CA SER A 238 -8.95 5.27 9.52
C SER A 238 -9.37 4.33 8.39
N SER A 239 -9.41 4.86 7.16
CA SER A 239 -9.68 4.07 5.97
C SER A 239 -8.57 3.07 5.65
N ALA A 240 -7.36 3.28 6.19
CA ALA A 240 -6.26 2.34 6.06
C ALA A 240 -6.41 1.10 6.96
N VAL A 241 -7.33 1.12 7.92
CA VAL A 241 -7.69 -0.07 8.71
C VAL A 241 -8.92 -0.69 8.07
N ASP A 242 -8.73 -1.72 7.28
CA ASP A 242 -9.82 -2.39 6.55
C ASP A 242 -9.68 -3.93 6.59
N ASN A 243 -10.53 -4.63 5.85
CA ASN A 243 -10.53 -6.08 5.77
C ASN A 243 -9.42 -6.66 4.89
N GLU A 244 -8.79 -5.85 4.07
CA GLU A 244 -7.76 -6.24 3.11
C GLU A 244 -6.35 -6.00 3.64
N HIS A 245 -6.16 -4.95 4.46
CA HIS A 245 -4.87 -4.64 5.06
C HIS A 245 -4.58 -5.55 6.26
N LEU A 246 -4.10 -6.75 5.97
CA LEU A 246 -3.76 -7.74 6.99
C LEU A 246 -2.56 -7.33 7.84
N ASN A 247 -1.70 -6.43 7.33
CA ASN A 247 -0.44 -6.02 7.95
C ASN A 247 -0.30 -4.49 7.91
N LEU A 248 -0.44 -3.84 9.04
CA LEU A 248 -0.18 -2.41 9.17
C LEU A 248 1.19 -2.23 9.83
N PHE A 249 2.20 -2.08 9.00
CA PHE A 249 3.57 -1.86 9.45
C PHE A 249 3.76 -0.43 9.97
N ASN A 250 4.82 -0.23 10.72
CA ASN A 250 5.46 1.06 10.94
C ASN A 250 6.86 1.04 10.31
N ILE A 251 7.51 2.20 10.19
CA ILE A 251 8.82 2.32 9.52
C ILE A 251 9.84 1.33 10.12
N ASN A 252 9.89 1.21 11.46
CA ASN A 252 10.85 0.34 12.12
C ASN A 252 10.55 -1.14 11.87
N SER A 253 9.28 -1.54 11.97
CA SER A 253 8.90 -2.93 11.76
C SER A 253 9.08 -3.38 10.31
N LEU A 254 8.79 -2.52 9.33
CA LEU A 254 9.06 -2.83 7.93
C LEU A 254 10.56 -2.87 7.65
N THR A 255 11.35 -1.96 8.25
CA THR A 255 12.83 -2.02 8.18
C THR A 255 13.35 -3.37 8.72
N MET A 256 12.90 -3.80 9.91
CA MET A 256 13.29 -5.09 10.47
C MET A 256 12.95 -6.27 9.55
N LEU A 257 11.79 -6.22 8.89
CA LEU A 257 11.39 -7.25 7.94
C LEU A 257 12.31 -7.29 6.72
N PHE A 258 12.62 -6.15 6.12
CA PHE A 258 13.57 -6.04 5.00
C PHE A 258 14.95 -6.61 5.36
N GLU A 259 15.50 -6.16 6.49
CA GLU A 259 16.82 -6.61 6.99
C GLU A 259 16.82 -8.12 7.27
N SER A 260 15.72 -8.67 7.79
CA SER A 260 15.58 -10.12 8.02
C SER A 260 15.56 -10.95 6.74
N CYS A 261 15.25 -10.33 5.60
CA CYS A 261 15.25 -10.93 4.27
C CYS A 261 16.53 -10.65 3.48
N GLY A 262 17.54 -10.00 4.09
CA GLY A 262 18.85 -9.77 3.49
C GLY A 262 19.01 -8.41 2.80
N PHE A 263 17.99 -7.55 2.79
CA PHE A 263 18.12 -6.21 2.24
C PHE A 263 18.86 -5.26 3.19
N GLU A 264 19.67 -4.37 2.62
CA GLU A 264 20.08 -3.15 3.30
C GLU A 264 19.05 -2.04 3.04
N VAL A 265 18.45 -1.49 4.07
CA VAL A 265 17.49 -0.38 3.92
C VAL A 265 18.25 0.93 3.82
N ILE A 266 18.26 1.49 2.62
CA ILE A 266 19.06 2.67 2.25
C ILE A 266 18.30 3.98 2.23
N ASP A 267 16.97 3.95 2.20
CA ASP A 267 16.11 5.13 2.30
C ASP A 267 14.79 4.83 2.98
N ARG A 268 14.29 5.81 3.74
CA ARG A 268 13.00 5.77 4.45
C ARG A 268 12.36 7.14 4.35
N GLN A 269 11.14 7.19 3.86
CA GLN A 269 10.36 8.43 3.69
C GLN A 269 8.92 8.21 4.10
N THR A 270 8.19 9.30 4.33
CA THR A 270 6.73 9.26 4.46
C THR A 270 6.10 10.32 3.55
N PRO A 271 5.99 10.04 2.24
CA PRO A 271 5.60 11.05 1.23
C PRO A 271 4.09 11.31 1.17
N GLY A 272 3.32 10.93 2.16
CA GLY A 272 1.87 11.10 2.19
C GLY A 272 1.43 12.55 2.06
N LYS A 273 0.27 12.77 1.45
CA LYS A 273 -0.26 14.08 1.10
C LYS A 273 -1.68 14.34 1.62
N LEU A 274 -2.30 13.35 2.24
CA LEU A 274 -3.72 13.39 2.58
C LEU A 274 -4.02 13.22 4.08
N ASP A 275 -3.03 12.96 4.91
CA ASP A 275 -3.23 12.60 6.33
C ASP A 275 -4.05 13.64 7.09
N ALA A 276 -3.66 14.91 6.98
CA ALA A 276 -4.36 16.01 7.66
C ALA A 276 -5.77 16.21 7.10
N GLU A 277 -5.96 16.03 5.79
CA GLU A 277 -7.25 16.14 5.12
C GLU A 277 -8.18 14.99 5.50
N LEU A 278 -7.68 13.76 5.62
CA LEU A 278 -8.46 12.59 6.04
C LEU A 278 -8.99 12.76 7.46
N VAL A 279 -8.16 13.20 8.40
CA VAL A 279 -8.60 13.48 9.78
C VAL A 279 -9.60 14.63 9.81
N ARG A 280 -9.32 15.72 9.10
CA ARG A 280 -10.23 16.86 8.99
C ARG A 280 -11.60 16.43 8.46
N LYS A 281 -11.64 15.60 7.42
CA LYS A 281 -12.89 15.10 6.85
C LYS A 281 -13.72 14.34 7.88
N GLN A 282 -13.11 13.48 8.70
CA GLN A 282 -13.82 12.76 9.77
C GLN A 282 -14.37 13.72 10.84
N ILE A 283 -13.65 14.79 11.17
CA ILE A 283 -14.14 15.82 12.09
C ILE A 283 -15.35 16.54 11.50
N LEU A 284 -15.29 16.96 10.24
CA LEU A 284 -16.39 17.66 9.56
C LEU A 284 -17.65 16.81 9.38
N LEU A 285 -17.49 15.49 9.24
CA LEU A 285 -18.60 14.54 9.19
C LEU A 285 -19.19 14.24 10.58
N GLY A 286 -18.54 14.70 11.67
CA GLY A 286 -18.97 14.40 13.04
C GLY A 286 -18.60 12.98 13.51
N GLU A 287 -17.79 12.26 12.73
CA GLU A 287 -17.34 10.89 13.05
C GLU A 287 -16.14 10.87 14.01
N PHE A 288 -15.38 11.98 14.11
CA PHE A 288 -14.28 12.14 15.04
C PHE A 288 -14.43 13.41 15.86
N ASP A 289 -14.56 13.26 17.20
CA ASP A 289 -14.75 14.39 18.11
C ASP A 289 -13.40 14.98 18.57
N VAL A 290 -13.23 16.28 18.38
CA VAL A 290 -12.05 17.05 18.80
C VAL A 290 -12.34 18.03 19.92
N ALA A 291 -13.47 17.93 20.61
CA ALA A 291 -13.85 18.84 21.71
C ALA A 291 -12.76 18.91 22.80
N ASN A 292 -12.10 17.78 23.09
CA ASN A 292 -11.01 17.67 24.06
C ASN A 292 -9.61 17.73 23.42
N GLN A 293 -9.50 18.12 22.15
CA GLN A 293 -8.26 18.20 21.40
C GLN A 293 -8.10 19.59 20.75
N PRO A 294 -7.92 20.66 21.55
CA PRO A 294 -7.97 22.04 21.05
C PRO A 294 -6.90 22.33 19.99
N PHE A 295 -5.73 21.68 20.06
CA PHE A 295 -4.69 21.82 19.04
C PHE A 295 -5.15 21.26 17.69
N LEU A 296 -5.74 20.07 17.65
CA LEU A 296 -6.24 19.50 16.40
C LEU A 296 -7.38 20.34 15.83
N LYS A 297 -8.28 20.83 16.67
CA LYS A 297 -9.36 21.73 16.24
C LYS A 297 -8.79 23.01 15.62
N GLU A 298 -7.85 23.65 16.27
CA GLU A 298 -7.18 24.88 15.78
C GLU A 298 -6.53 24.64 14.41
N VAL A 299 -5.74 23.56 14.26
CA VAL A 299 -5.00 23.27 13.01
C VAL A 299 -5.90 22.81 11.88
N LEU A 300 -6.80 21.85 12.18
CA LEU A 300 -7.56 21.16 11.13
C LEU A 300 -8.89 21.85 10.78
N ILE A 301 -9.42 22.72 11.66
CA ILE A 301 -10.71 23.40 11.46
C ILE A 301 -10.51 24.90 11.39
N ASP A 302 -10.08 25.52 12.51
CA ASP A 302 -10.16 26.97 12.65
C ASP A 302 -9.12 27.70 11.76
N LYS A 303 -7.94 27.11 11.52
CA LYS A 303 -6.87 27.70 10.69
C LYS A 303 -6.49 26.87 9.47
N TRP A 304 -7.35 25.95 9.03
CA TRP A 304 -7.05 25.02 7.94
C TRP A 304 -6.52 25.71 6.67
N ASP A 305 -7.19 26.78 6.22
CA ASP A 305 -6.80 27.49 4.99
C ASP A 305 -5.44 28.18 5.08
N GLN A 306 -4.95 28.42 6.32
CA GLN A 306 -3.69 29.12 6.54
C GLN A 306 -2.53 28.15 6.74
N ILE A 307 -2.74 27.04 7.44
CA ILE A 307 -1.65 26.16 7.92
C ILE A 307 -1.82 24.69 7.53
N GLY A 308 -2.94 24.27 6.97
CA GLY A 308 -3.20 22.86 6.68
C GLY A 308 -2.17 22.24 5.74
N GLU A 309 -1.75 22.96 4.70
CA GLU A 309 -0.69 22.49 3.79
C GLU A 309 0.68 22.42 4.48
N SER A 310 1.02 23.43 5.28
CA SER A 310 2.27 23.43 6.05
C SER A 310 2.29 22.31 7.09
N PHE A 311 1.16 22.01 7.71
CA PHE A 311 1.03 20.88 8.64
C PHE A 311 1.21 19.54 7.93
N GLN A 312 0.57 19.34 6.76
CA GLN A 312 0.78 18.13 5.97
C GLN A 312 2.25 17.97 5.55
N ASN A 313 2.89 19.05 5.11
CA ASN A 313 4.31 19.03 4.75
C ASN A 313 5.20 18.69 5.96
N PHE A 314 4.87 19.23 7.14
CA PHE A 314 5.56 18.88 8.40
C PHE A 314 5.45 17.37 8.70
N LEU A 315 4.27 16.76 8.54
CA LEU A 315 4.08 15.33 8.74
C LEU A 315 4.97 14.51 7.78
N SER A 316 4.96 14.87 6.50
CA SER A 316 5.74 14.15 5.48
C SER A 316 7.24 14.24 5.71
N GLN A 317 7.74 15.42 6.09
CA GLN A 317 9.18 15.67 6.29
C GLN A 317 9.75 15.08 7.57
N ASN A 318 8.89 14.74 8.54
CA ASN A 318 9.31 14.25 9.85
C ASN A 318 8.95 12.79 10.12
N LEU A 319 8.69 11.99 9.08
CA LEU A 319 8.32 10.57 9.15
C LEU A 319 7.02 10.32 9.94
N LEU A 320 6.10 11.27 9.91
CA LEU A 320 4.83 11.24 10.63
C LEU A 320 3.61 11.04 9.70
N SER A 321 3.80 10.96 8.38
CA SER A 321 2.70 10.68 7.48
C SER A 321 2.34 9.19 7.44
N SER A 322 1.10 8.90 7.12
CA SER A 322 0.52 7.55 7.11
C SER A 322 0.75 6.75 5.83
N ASN A 323 1.46 7.31 4.87
CA ASN A 323 2.01 6.57 3.74
C ASN A 323 3.53 6.58 3.83
N MET A 324 4.16 5.42 3.88
CA MET A 324 5.62 5.31 3.95
C MET A 324 6.19 4.72 2.67
N LEU A 325 7.45 5.07 2.38
CA LEU A 325 8.26 4.53 1.32
C LEU A 325 9.58 4.02 1.90
N LEU A 326 9.92 2.77 1.61
CA LEU A 326 11.22 2.18 1.94
C LEU A 326 11.93 1.73 0.66
N VAL A 327 13.25 1.92 0.65
CA VAL A 327 14.12 1.40 -0.40
C VAL A 327 15.10 0.40 0.22
N GLY A 328 14.99 -0.85 -0.20
CA GLY A 328 15.93 -1.90 0.15
C GLY A 328 16.83 -2.24 -1.02
N GLN A 329 18.14 -2.34 -0.77
CA GLN A 329 19.12 -2.79 -1.75
C GLN A 329 19.56 -4.21 -1.45
N LYS A 330 19.66 -5.06 -2.48
CA LYS A 330 20.24 -6.38 -2.36
C LYS A 330 21.74 -6.26 -2.07
N VAL A 331 22.16 -6.77 -0.92
CA VAL A 331 23.61 -6.88 -0.58
C VAL A 331 24.16 -8.16 -1.19
N ARG A 332 25.41 -8.08 -1.64
CA ARG A 332 26.13 -9.22 -2.24
C ARG A 332 26.30 -10.37 -1.25
#